data_662a689253affca18d66b5c45697f3e0
#
_entry.id   662a689253affca18d66b5c45697f3e0
#
_cell.length_a   1.000
_cell.length_b   1.000
_cell.length_c   1.000
_cell.angle_alpha   90.00
_cell.angle_beta   90.00
_cell.angle_gamma   90.00
#
_symmetry.space_group_name_H-M   'P 1'
#
loop_
_entity.id
_entity.type
_entity.pdbx_description
1 polymer ?
#
loop_
_entity_poly.entity_id
_entity_poly.type
_entity_poly.pdbx_seq_one_letter_code
_entity_poly.pdbx_strand_id
1 'polypeptide(L)'
;MGIIKKCFQHLFRAVLCLLLANSIHAADLRHGMAVSINGHPVASFDSHTDELFPLMSVVKFPLSIVVLHRVDKGELSLDMEYHLDAHDLDPHTWSPMQKRYPNGGVFSLAELLRLCLCESDNNACNYLFTLVGGPESVQQFFVKRYGTDFAFRVACTEADMKKIEAKSVNQASPSAVRQILEDVYVAATSPPKNPILSQPQAIFLIKTMNQCSTGQNRLKAGFSETAVAFAHKTGSSGIINGRTLAHNDIGIIQMSGGNYACIVSFISDSGLNEAQMNECHSKLGSHVYNALIASP
;
A
#
# COMPACT_ATOMS: atom_id res chain seq x y z
N MET A 1 32.51 -11.74 16.28
CA MET A 1 31.47 -11.46 15.28
C MET A 1 30.24 -10.73 15.82
N GLY A 2 29.85 -10.88 17.10
CA GLY A 2 28.66 -10.22 17.68
C GLY A 2 28.77 -8.73 17.98
N ILE A 3 29.96 -8.24 18.34
CA ILE A 3 30.17 -6.83 18.72
C ILE A 3 30.18 -5.92 17.51
N ILE A 4 30.74 -6.35 16.37
CA ILE A 4 30.79 -5.58 15.13
C ILE A 4 29.41 -5.41 14.54
N LYS A 5 28.50 -6.44 14.61
CA LYS A 5 27.11 -6.34 14.17
C LYS A 5 26.30 -5.34 15.02
N LYS A 6 26.49 -5.32 16.35
CA LYS A 6 25.82 -4.34 17.23
C LYS A 6 26.29 -2.90 17.00
N CYS A 7 27.58 -2.68 16.80
CA CYS A 7 28.10 -1.34 16.45
C CYS A 7 27.57 -0.84 15.11
N PHE A 8 27.44 -1.71 14.10
CA PHE A 8 26.88 -1.34 12.80
C PHE A 8 25.39 -0.98 12.89
N GLN A 9 24.60 -1.71 13.70
CA GLN A 9 23.17 -1.42 13.92
C GLN A 9 22.94 -0.09 14.66
N HIS A 10 23.78 0.23 15.68
CA HIS A 10 23.68 1.51 16.38
C HIS A 10 24.16 2.68 15.54
N LEU A 11 25.20 2.49 14.73
CA LEU A 11 25.71 3.51 13.82
C LEU A 11 24.69 3.80 12.71
N PHE A 12 24.01 2.78 12.18
CA PHE A 12 22.98 2.93 11.14
C PHE A 12 21.73 3.65 11.67
N ARG A 13 21.26 3.32 12.91
CA ARG A 13 20.17 4.06 13.57
C ARG A 13 20.54 5.52 13.82
N ALA A 14 21.75 5.80 14.27
CA ALA A 14 22.23 7.15 14.47
C ALA A 14 22.38 7.93 13.16
N VAL A 15 22.83 7.28 12.08
CA VAL A 15 22.97 7.89 10.75
C VAL A 15 21.62 8.14 10.10
N LEU A 16 20.66 7.21 10.20
CA LEU A 16 19.31 7.41 9.68
C LEU A 16 18.57 8.55 10.42
N CYS A 17 18.69 8.61 11.76
CA CYS A 17 18.18 9.73 12.56
C CYS A 17 18.94 11.03 12.29
N LEU A 18 20.25 11.01 12.08
CA LEU A 18 21.07 12.20 11.81
C LEU A 18 20.90 12.76 10.39
N LEU A 19 20.66 11.92 9.38
CA LEU A 19 20.40 12.35 8.00
C LEU A 19 18.99 12.96 7.84
N LEU A 20 18.02 12.56 8.69
CA LEU A 20 16.72 13.19 8.77
C LEU A 20 16.74 14.46 9.62
N ALA A 21 17.66 14.59 10.59
CA ALA A 21 17.69 15.68 11.57
C ALA A 21 18.26 17.00 11.03
N ASN A 22 18.95 17.03 9.91
CA ASN A 22 19.59 18.27 9.41
C ASN A 22 18.67 19.23 8.68
N SER A 23 17.35 18.91 8.52
CA SER A 23 16.38 19.81 7.88
C SER A 23 14.95 19.72 8.41
N ILE A 24 14.62 18.78 9.29
CA ILE A 24 13.25 18.52 9.74
C ILE A 24 13.24 18.45 11.27
N HIS A 25 12.46 19.31 11.94
CA HIS A 25 12.20 19.15 13.37
C HIS A 25 11.49 17.81 13.60
N ALA A 26 12.09 16.91 14.38
CA ALA A 26 11.53 15.58 14.69
C ALA A 26 10.09 15.61 15.25
N ALA A 27 9.66 16.76 15.79
CA ALA A 27 8.31 17.00 16.27
C ALA A 27 7.25 17.13 15.14
N ASP A 28 7.67 17.30 13.86
CA ASP A 28 6.75 17.52 12.75
C ASP A 28 6.55 16.29 11.86
N LEU A 29 7.16 15.16 12.17
CA LEU A 29 7.10 13.95 11.35
C LEU A 29 6.76 12.70 12.19
N ARG A 30 5.55 12.17 12.01
CA ARG A 30 5.19 10.83 12.46
C ARG A 30 5.29 9.87 11.27
N HIS A 31 6.37 9.04 11.26
CA HIS A 31 6.70 8.16 10.14
C HIS A 31 6.73 6.71 10.59
N GLY A 32 5.71 5.94 10.21
CA GLY A 32 5.63 4.50 10.42
C GLY A 32 6.29 3.75 9.27
N MET A 33 7.23 2.86 9.59
CA MET A 33 7.98 2.09 8.60
C MET A 33 8.10 0.64 9.01
N ALA A 34 7.96 -0.28 8.06
CA ALA A 34 8.28 -1.68 8.23
C ALA A 34 8.81 -2.25 6.91
N VAL A 35 9.94 -2.94 6.97
CA VAL A 35 10.60 -3.52 5.80
C VAL A 35 10.94 -4.98 6.06
N SER A 36 10.81 -5.82 5.04
CA SER A 36 11.42 -7.14 5.00
C SER A 36 12.21 -7.32 3.72
N ILE A 37 13.28 -8.10 3.79
CA ILE A 37 14.12 -8.49 2.65
C ILE A 37 14.15 -10.02 2.62
N ASN A 38 13.77 -10.60 1.49
CA ASN A 38 13.70 -12.07 1.29
C ASN A 38 12.94 -12.78 2.42
N GLY A 39 11.79 -12.21 2.86
CA GLY A 39 10.94 -12.75 3.92
C GLY A 39 11.42 -12.48 5.35
N HIS A 40 12.55 -11.79 5.53
CA HIS A 40 13.10 -11.49 6.84
C HIS A 40 12.90 -10.03 7.23
N PRO A 41 12.18 -9.73 8.34
CA PRO A 41 12.04 -8.37 8.85
C PRO A 41 13.41 -7.74 9.14
N VAL A 42 13.58 -6.47 8.76
CA VAL A 42 14.82 -5.72 8.92
C VAL A 42 14.64 -4.60 9.95
N ALA A 43 14.89 -4.91 11.22
CA ALA A 43 14.63 -4.03 12.34
C ALA A 43 15.32 -2.65 12.27
N SER A 44 16.37 -2.48 11.46
CA SER A 44 17.04 -1.19 11.27
C SER A 44 16.19 -0.19 10.48
N PHE A 45 15.18 -0.65 9.76
CA PHE A 45 14.20 0.18 9.04
C PHE A 45 12.89 0.38 9.82
N ASP A 46 12.70 -0.31 10.94
CA ASP A 46 11.47 -0.28 11.70
C ASP A 46 11.29 1.03 12.47
N SER A 47 10.12 1.66 12.34
CA SER A 47 9.71 2.83 13.11
C SER A 47 8.19 2.79 13.29
N HIS A 48 7.69 3.00 14.52
CA HIS A 48 6.26 2.99 14.83
C HIS A 48 5.51 1.81 14.19
N THR A 49 6.15 0.62 14.14
CA THR A 49 5.73 -0.55 13.35
C THR A 49 4.36 -1.08 13.74
N ASP A 50 3.98 -0.98 15.00
CA ASP A 50 2.74 -1.55 15.54
C ASP A 50 1.67 -0.48 15.83
N GLU A 51 1.98 0.79 15.57
CA GLU A 51 1.01 1.87 15.69
C GLU A 51 0.08 1.95 14.47
N LEU A 52 -1.15 2.36 14.69
CA LEU A 52 -2.14 2.54 13.63
C LEU A 52 -1.94 3.84 12.87
N PHE A 53 -1.90 3.77 11.56
CA PHE A 53 -1.82 4.88 10.61
C PHE A 53 -3.04 4.89 9.69
N PRO A 54 -3.57 6.08 9.30
CA PRO A 54 -4.62 6.18 8.31
C PRO A 54 -4.17 5.64 6.96
N LEU A 55 -4.93 4.71 6.40
CA LEU A 55 -4.60 4.05 5.11
C LEU A 55 -4.83 4.96 3.91
N MET A 56 -5.86 5.79 3.94
CA MET A 56 -6.38 6.46 2.75
C MET A 56 -6.54 5.45 1.58
N SER A 57 -6.15 5.83 0.38
CA SER A 57 -6.26 4.93 -0.78
C SER A 57 -5.36 3.67 -0.74
N VAL A 58 -4.52 3.48 0.28
CA VAL A 58 -3.87 2.18 0.51
C VAL A 58 -4.90 1.08 0.79
N VAL A 59 -6.10 1.41 1.30
CA VAL A 59 -7.21 0.46 1.50
C VAL A 59 -7.61 -0.30 0.23
N LYS A 60 -7.31 0.25 -0.95
CA LYS A 60 -7.58 -0.36 -2.25
C LYS A 60 -6.78 -1.66 -2.47
N PHE A 61 -5.61 -1.78 -1.86
CA PHE A 61 -4.82 -3.02 -1.90
C PHE A 61 -5.50 -4.17 -1.16
N PRO A 62 -5.83 -4.09 0.14
CA PRO A 62 -6.57 -5.17 0.82
C PRO A 62 -7.97 -5.42 0.24
N LEU A 63 -8.69 -4.38 -0.24
CA LEU A 63 -9.95 -4.58 -0.96
C LEU A 63 -9.75 -5.48 -2.18
N SER A 64 -8.72 -5.20 -2.99
CA SER A 64 -8.43 -6.00 -4.19
C SER A 64 -8.09 -7.46 -3.87
N ILE A 65 -7.47 -7.73 -2.72
CA ILE A 65 -7.25 -9.10 -2.25
C ILE A 65 -8.58 -9.81 -2.03
N VAL A 66 -9.56 -9.16 -1.37
CA VAL A 66 -10.87 -9.78 -1.11
C VAL A 66 -11.65 -9.99 -2.41
N VAL A 67 -11.60 -9.05 -3.35
CA VAL A 67 -12.18 -9.23 -4.71
C VAL A 67 -11.58 -10.46 -5.40
N LEU A 68 -10.24 -10.56 -5.43
CA LEU A 68 -9.56 -11.69 -6.07
C LEU A 68 -9.78 -13.02 -5.33
N HIS A 69 -9.99 -12.99 -4.01
CA HIS A 69 -10.40 -14.17 -3.27
C HIS A 69 -11.81 -14.66 -3.68
N ARG A 70 -12.74 -13.75 -4.06
CA ARG A 70 -14.03 -14.12 -4.64
C ARG A 70 -13.87 -14.74 -6.05
N VAL A 71 -12.86 -14.27 -6.81
CA VAL A 71 -12.49 -14.93 -8.09
C VAL A 71 -11.94 -16.32 -7.85
N ASP A 72 -11.08 -16.54 -6.85
CA ASP A 72 -10.58 -17.87 -6.47
C ASP A 72 -11.70 -18.85 -6.10
N LYS A 73 -12.80 -18.34 -5.55
CA LYS A 73 -13.99 -19.14 -5.21
C LYS A 73 -14.94 -19.37 -6.37
N GLY A 74 -14.69 -18.78 -7.54
CA GLY A 74 -15.60 -18.82 -8.68
C GLY A 74 -16.88 -17.99 -8.50
N GLU A 75 -16.93 -17.13 -7.49
CA GLU A 75 -18.05 -16.21 -7.25
C GLU A 75 -18.00 -15.00 -8.19
N LEU A 76 -16.80 -14.61 -8.62
CA LEU A 76 -16.53 -13.56 -9.59
C LEU A 76 -15.59 -14.09 -10.69
N SER A 77 -15.51 -13.39 -11.84
CA SER A 77 -14.54 -13.62 -12.90
C SER A 77 -13.89 -12.31 -13.33
N LEU A 78 -12.60 -12.34 -13.65
CA LEU A 78 -11.88 -11.16 -14.14
C LEU A 78 -12.48 -10.60 -15.42
N ASP A 79 -13.09 -11.46 -16.26
CA ASP A 79 -13.73 -11.10 -17.52
C ASP A 79 -15.20 -10.66 -17.34
N MET A 80 -15.76 -10.78 -16.13
CA MET A 80 -17.14 -10.37 -15.87
C MET A 80 -17.27 -8.87 -16.08
N GLU A 81 -18.25 -8.49 -16.91
CA GLU A 81 -18.52 -7.11 -17.28
C GLU A 81 -19.59 -6.50 -16.37
N TYR A 82 -19.39 -5.22 -16.04
CA TYR A 82 -20.28 -4.42 -15.22
C TYR A 82 -20.64 -3.13 -15.96
N HIS A 83 -21.92 -2.84 -16.01
CA HIS A 83 -22.42 -1.58 -16.54
C HIS A 83 -22.54 -0.57 -15.39
N LEU A 84 -21.81 0.51 -15.48
CA LEU A 84 -21.89 1.65 -14.56
C LEU A 84 -22.49 2.82 -15.32
N ASP A 85 -23.61 3.36 -14.85
CA ASP A 85 -24.23 4.55 -15.39
C ASP A 85 -23.66 5.83 -14.78
N ALA A 86 -23.98 6.98 -15.37
CA ALA A 86 -23.53 8.28 -14.85
C ALA A 86 -23.93 8.52 -13.39
N HIS A 87 -25.07 7.98 -12.93
CA HIS A 87 -25.54 8.13 -11.55
C HIS A 87 -24.79 7.25 -10.56
N ASP A 88 -24.08 6.21 -11.01
CA ASP A 88 -23.22 5.37 -10.18
C ASP A 88 -21.88 6.05 -9.90
N LEU A 89 -21.56 7.12 -10.64
CA LEU A 89 -20.27 7.80 -10.60
C LEU A 89 -20.39 9.12 -9.83
N ASP A 90 -19.65 9.24 -8.72
CA ASP A 90 -19.54 10.49 -7.98
C ASP A 90 -18.63 11.48 -8.73
N PRO A 91 -19.17 12.62 -9.23
CA PRO A 91 -18.39 13.61 -9.98
C PRO A 91 -17.46 14.45 -9.10
N HIS A 92 -17.62 14.38 -7.77
CA HIS A 92 -16.88 15.19 -6.79
C HIS A 92 -15.78 14.41 -6.07
N THR A 93 -15.36 13.28 -6.64
CA THR A 93 -14.27 12.46 -6.10
C THR A 93 -13.09 12.38 -7.08
N TRP A 94 -11.94 11.91 -6.59
CA TRP A 94 -10.83 11.57 -7.49
C TRP A 94 -11.20 10.33 -8.33
N SER A 95 -11.50 10.54 -9.59
CA SER A 95 -11.85 9.47 -10.52
C SER A 95 -11.38 9.77 -11.94
N PRO A 96 -10.20 9.28 -12.34
CA PRO A 96 -9.80 9.30 -13.75
C PRO A 96 -10.76 8.54 -14.66
N MET A 97 -11.41 7.47 -14.18
CA MET A 97 -12.45 6.76 -14.89
C MET A 97 -13.62 7.67 -15.26
N GLN A 98 -14.20 8.37 -14.30
CA GLN A 98 -15.34 9.25 -14.51
C GLN A 98 -15.00 10.42 -15.46
N LYS A 99 -13.74 10.92 -15.43
CA LYS A 99 -13.29 11.95 -16.39
C LYS A 99 -13.24 11.42 -17.83
N ARG A 100 -12.85 10.15 -18.04
CA ARG A 100 -12.81 9.51 -19.36
C ARG A 100 -14.20 9.07 -19.85
N TYR A 101 -15.04 8.64 -18.91
CA TYR A 101 -16.36 8.08 -19.17
C TYR A 101 -17.44 8.80 -18.34
N PRO A 102 -17.73 10.09 -18.64
CA PRO A 102 -18.64 10.90 -17.82
C PRO A 102 -20.09 10.38 -17.81
N ASN A 103 -20.47 9.62 -18.82
CA ASN A 103 -21.79 8.99 -18.93
C ASN A 103 -21.81 7.53 -18.46
N GLY A 104 -20.74 7.07 -17.82
CA GLY A 104 -20.58 5.66 -17.48
C GLY A 104 -20.05 4.83 -18.64
N GLY A 105 -20.15 3.51 -18.52
CA GLY A 105 -19.65 2.55 -19.52
C GLY A 105 -19.70 1.12 -19.02
N VAL A 106 -19.20 0.20 -19.84
CA VAL A 106 -19.03 -1.21 -19.49
C VAL A 106 -17.56 -1.45 -19.17
N PHE A 107 -17.30 -2.07 -18.02
CA PHE A 107 -15.95 -2.33 -17.52
C PHE A 107 -15.84 -3.77 -17.06
N SER A 108 -14.77 -4.46 -17.43
CA SER A 108 -14.48 -5.77 -16.85
C SER A 108 -14.01 -5.63 -15.40
N LEU A 109 -14.14 -6.70 -14.60
CA LEU A 109 -13.61 -6.71 -13.24
C LEU A 109 -12.09 -6.42 -13.22
N ALA A 110 -11.35 -6.98 -14.18
CA ALA A 110 -9.92 -6.71 -14.33
C ALA A 110 -9.64 -5.22 -14.56
N GLU A 111 -10.47 -4.54 -15.36
CA GLU A 111 -10.31 -3.10 -15.62
C GLU A 111 -10.66 -2.26 -14.38
N LEU A 112 -11.71 -2.60 -13.64
CA LEU A 112 -12.06 -1.94 -12.39
C LEU A 112 -10.94 -2.08 -11.34
N LEU A 113 -10.34 -3.27 -11.23
CA LEU A 113 -9.17 -3.50 -10.37
C LEU A 113 -7.96 -2.66 -10.80
N ARG A 114 -7.68 -2.58 -12.11
CA ARG A 114 -6.61 -1.76 -12.65
C ARG A 114 -6.82 -0.28 -12.34
N LEU A 115 -8.02 0.25 -12.60
CA LEU A 115 -8.37 1.64 -12.29
C LEU A 115 -8.21 1.95 -10.80
N CYS A 116 -8.72 1.07 -9.95
CA CYS A 116 -8.65 1.18 -8.49
C CYS A 116 -7.20 1.19 -7.98
N LEU A 117 -6.37 0.26 -8.46
CA LEU A 117 -4.98 0.10 -7.99
C LEU A 117 -4.02 1.09 -8.65
N CYS A 118 -4.02 1.19 -9.99
CA CYS A 118 -2.99 1.91 -10.72
C CYS A 118 -3.23 3.42 -10.77
N GLU A 119 -4.49 3.84 -10.88
CA GLU A 119 -4.89 5.24 -11.01
C GLU A 119 -5.54 5.77 -9.72
N SER A 120 -5.68 4.89 -8.72
CA SER A 120 -6.31 5.21 -7.43
C SER A 120 -7.75 5.72 -7.56
N ASP A 121 -8.51 5.23 -8.54
CA ASP A 121 -9.86 5.65 -8.85
C ASP A 121 -10.82 5.33 -7.70
N ASN A 122 -11.56 6.35 -7.22
CA ASN A 122 -12.45 6.20 -6.08
C ASN A 122 -13.80 5.61 -6.47
N ASN A 123 -14.32 5.90 -7.68
CA ASN A 123 -15.57 5.29 -8.15
C ASN A 123 -15.38 3.80 -8.39
N ALA A 124 -14.29 3.39 -9.05
CA ALA A 124 -13.95 1.98 -9.19
C ALA A 124 -13.79 1.30 -7.81
N CYS A 125 -13.14 1.97 -6.84
CA CYS A 125 -12.99 1.46 -5.48
C CYS A 125 -14.35 1.25 -4.78
N ASN A 126 -15.24 2.25 -4.82
CA ASN A 126 -16.57 2.16 -4.23
C ASN A 126 -17.39 1.02 -4.85
N TYR A 127 -17.32 0.87 -6.17
CA TYR A 127 -18.00 -0.23 -6.85
C TYR A 127 -17.44 -1.60 -6.44
N LEU A 128 -16.11 -1.74 -6.34
CA LEU A 128 -15.49 -2.98 -5.85
C LEU A 128 -15.89 -3.31 -4.40
N PHE A 129 -16.03 -2.30 -3.54
CA PHE A 129 -16.60 -2.52 -2.19
C PHE A 129 -18.01 -3.10 -2.25
N THR A 130 -18.86 -2.61 -3.15
CA THR A 130 -20.22 -3.14 -3.33
C THR A 130 -20.19 -4.62 -3.74
N LEU A 131 -19.30 -5.00 -4.66
CA LEU A 131 -19.18 -6.39 -5.14
C LEU A 131 -18.80 -7.38 -4.03
N VAL A 132 -18.05 -6.95 -3.02
CA VAL A 132 -17.62 -7.84 -1.92
C VAL A 132 -18.51 -7.75 -0.69
N GLY A 133 -19.57 -6.93 -0.70
CA GLY A 133 -20.48 -6.76 0.43
C GLY A 133 -20.02 -5.72 1.46
N GLY A 134 -19.24 -4.72 1.01
CA GLY A 134 -18.86 -3.55 1.79
C GLY A 134 -17.59 -3.70 2.64
N PRO A 135 -17.25 -2.64 3.39
CA PRO A 135 -16.03 -2.59 4.21
C PRO A 135 -15.98 -3.68 5.29
N GLU A 136 -17.12 -4.05 5.86
CA GLU A 136 -17.20 -5.09 6.88
C GLU A 136 -16.75 -6.46 6.36
N SER A 137 -17.12 -6.81 5.14
CA SER A 137 -16.67 -8.07 4.52
C SER A 137 -15.15 -8.09 4.32
N VAL A 138 -14.55 -6.94 3.99
CA VAL A 138 -13.09 -6.80 3.93
C VAL A 138 -12.49 -6.98 5.32
N GLN A 139 -13.02 -6.31 6.33
CA GLN A 139 -12.55 -6.44 7.71
C GLN A 139 -12.62 -7.90 8.21
N GLN A 140 -13.75 -8.56 7.99
CA GLN A 140 -13.95 -9.95 8.43
C GLN A 140 -13.00 -10.93 7.73
N PHE A 141 -12.67 -10.71 6.46
CA PHE A 141 -11.68 -11.53 5.76
C PHE A 141 -10.32 -11.51 6.48
N PHE A 142 -9.83 -10.32 6.85
CA PHE A 142 -8.54 -10.17 7.51
C PHE A 142 -8.58 -10.64 8.97
N VAL A 143 -9.68 -10.41 9.70
CA VAL A 143 -9.87 -10.96 11.06
C VAL A 143 -9.88 -12.50 11.04
N LYS A 144 -10.56 -13.12 10.09
CA LYS A 144 -10.57 -14.58 9.94
C LYS A 144 -9.19 -15.14 9.63
N ARG A 145 -8.37 -14.40 8.90
CA ARG A 145 -7.04 -14.86 8.48
C ARG A 145 -5.98 -14.66 9.56
N TYR A 146 -5.97 -13.51 10.21
CA TYR A 146 -4.89 -13.08 11.09
C TYR A 146 -5.28 -12.97 12.57
N GLY A 147 -6.56 -13.08 12.88
CA GLY A 147 -7.09 -12.91 14.25
C GLY A 147 -7.55 -11.47 14.53
N THR A 148 -8.23 -11.33 15.68
CA THR A 148 -8.83 -10.05 16.13
C THR A 148 -7.79 -9.01 16.54
N ASP A 149 -6.60 -9.46 16.97
CA ASP A 149 -5.52 -8.60 17.45
C ASP A 149 -4.63 -8.07 16.33
N PHE A 150 -4.93 -8.46 15.08
CA PHE A 150 -4.23 -7.94 13.92
C PHE A 150 -4.51 -6.45 13.75
N ALA A 151 -3.45 -5.65 13.78
CA ALA A 151 -3.54 -4.18 13.79
C ALA A 151 -3.96 -3.62 12.41
N PHE A 152 -5.18 -3.98 11.99
CA PHE A 152 -5.78 -3.66 10.70
C PHE A 152 -7.27 -3.39 10.85
N ARG A 153 -7.75 -2.27 10.30
CA ARG A 153 -9.16 -1.87 10.33
C ARG A 153 -9.60 -1.28 9.00
N VAL A 154 -10.69 -1.84 8.46
CA VAL A 154 -11.44 -1.29 7.32
C VAL A 154 -12.91 -1.16 7.75
N ALA A 155 -13.44 0.05 7.76
CA ALA A 155 -14.78 0.35 8.27
C ALA A 155 -15.58 1.32 7.39
N CYS A 156 -15.00 1.86 6.31
CA CYS A 156 -15.70 2.77 5.41
C CYS A 156 -15.18 2.67 3.97
N THR A 157 -16.04 3.07 3.02
CA THR A 157 -15.69 3.25 1.60
C THR A 157 -15.01 4.61 1.38
N GLU A 158 -14.52 4.86 0.15
CA GLU A 158 -14.04 6.20 -0.24
C GLU A 158 -15.17 7.24 -0.21
N ALA A 159 -16.42 6.84 -0.53
CA ALA A 159 -17.58 7.72 -0.45
C ALA A 159 -17.94 8.08 0.99
N ASP A 160 -17.81 7.15 1.93
CA ASP A 160 -18.09 7.38 3.34
C ASP A 160 -17.07 8.30 3.99
N MET A 161 -15.80 8.21 3.58
CA MET A 161 -14.73 9.07 4.10
C MET A 161 -14.98 10.56 3.86
N LYS A 162 -15.77 10.93 2.86
CA LYS A 162 -16.20 12.32 2.64
C LYS A 162 -17.16 12.83 3.71
N LYS A 163 -17.93 11.94 4.35
CA LYS A 163 -18.95 12.26 5.38
C LYS A 163 -18.37 12.30 6.79
N ILE A 164 -17.20 11.73 6.97
CA ILE A 164 -16.56 11.61 8.28
C ILE A 164 -15.58 12.76 8.42
N GLU A 165 -15.92 13.74 9.28
CA GLU A 165 -15.06 14.89 9.56
C GLU A 165 -13.63 14.43 9.90
N ALA A 166 -12.72 14.66 8.95
CA ALA A 166 -11.26 14.73 9.10
C ALA A 166 -10.53 13.55 9.77
N LYS A 167 -11.20 12.44 10.10
CA LYS A 167 -10.54 11.28 10.71
C LYS A 167 -10.70 10.05 9.84
N SER A 168 -9.60 9.57 9.30
CA SER A 168 -9.60 8.27 8.64
C SER A 168 -9.96 7.17 9.63
N VAL A 169 -10.96 6.36 9.30
CA VAL A 169 -11.36 5.19 10.08
C VAL A 169 -10.73 3.90 9.56
N ASN A 170 -10.25 3.91 8.31
CA ASN A 170 -9.46 2.81 7.73
C ASN A 170 -8.01 2.99 8.18
N GLN A 171 -7.51 2.06 8.98
CA GLN A 171 -6.21 2.15 9.61
C GLN A 171 -5.49 0.80 9.61
N ALA A 172 -4.17 0.83 9.56
CA ALA A 172 -3.35 -0.35 9.82
C ALA A 172 -1.99 0.04 10.40
N SER A 173 -1.33 -0.92 11.04
CA SER A 173 0.06 -0.78 11.40
C SER A 173 0.99 -1.10 10.22
N PRO A 174 2.19 -0.51 10.16
CA PRO A 174 3.19 -0.88 9.16
C PRO A 174 3.51 -2.37 9.15
N SER A 175 3.66 -3.01 10.32
CA SER A 175 3.94 -4.44 10.43
C SER A 175 2.82 -5.30 9.84
N ALA A 176 1.54 -4.95 10.09
CA ALA A 176 0.40 -5.66 9.53
C ALA A 176 0.37 -5.59 7.99
N VAL A 177 0.58 -4.40 7.42
CA VAL A 177 0.59 -4.25 5.96
C VAL A 177 1.78 -4.94 5.32
N ARG A 178 2.97 -4.89 5.93
CA ARG A 178 4.15 -5.65 5.49
C ARG A 178 3.86 -7.16 5.44
N GLN A 179 3.20 -7.70 6.47
CA GLN A 179 2.82 -9.11 6.49
C GLN A 179 1.86 -9.46 5.34
N ILE A 180 0.88 -8.62 5.04
CA ILE A 180 -0.04 -8.83 3.90
C ILE A 180 0.72 -8.82 2.57
N LEU A 181 1.68 -7.89 2.38
CA LEU A 181 2.53 -7.83 1.19
C LEU A 181 3.36 -9.11 1.02
N GLU A 182 3.97 -9.59 2.11
CA GLU A 182 4.72 -10.87 2.14
C GLU A 182 3.83 -12.04 1.73
N ASP A 183 2.65 -12.16 2.32
CA ASP A 183 1.72 -13.26 2.03
C ASP A 183 1.29 -13.27 0.55
N VAL A 184 1.11 -12.08 -0.05
CA VAL A 184 0.80 -11.94 -1.48
C VAL A 184 2.01 -12.34 -2.33
N TYR A 185 3.22 -11.90 -1.97
CA TYR A 185 4.43 -12.27 -2.71
C TYR A 185 4.69 -13.77 -2.66
N VAL A 186 4.61 -14.36 -1.47
CA VAL A 186 4.80 -15.80 -1.28
C VAL A 186 3.73 -16.60 -2.03
N ALA A 187 2.46 -16.14 -2.03
CA ALA A 187 1.40 -16.77 -2.82
C ALA A 187 1.69 -16.75 -4.33
N ALA A 188 2.35 -15.71 -4.84
CA ALA A 188 2.70 -15.60 -6.24
C ALA A 188 3.90 -16.46 -6.65
N THR A 189 4.87 -16.66 -5.74
CA THR A 189 6.17 -17.29 -6.06
C THR A 189 6.30 -18.71 -5.54
N SER A 190 5.87 -18.99 -4.34
CA SER A 190 6.01 -20.28 -3.63
C SER A 190 4.80 -20.51 -2.72
N PRO A 191 3.60 -20.74 -3.29
CA PRO A 191 2.35 -20.76 -2.56
C PRO A 191 2.36 -21.81 -1.43
N PRO A 192 2.04 -21.42 -0.17
CA PRO A 192 1.90 -22.34 0.94
C PRO A 192 0.61 -23.15 0.81
N LYS A 193 0.41 -24.14 1.70
CA LYS A 193 -0.82 -24.98 1.69
C LYS A 193 -2.11 -24.15 1.80
N ASN A 194 -2.07 -23.03 2.50
CA ASN A 194 -3.22 -22.12 2.67
C ASN A 194 -2.82 -20.68 2.31
N PRO A 195 -2.67 -20.34 1.02
CA PRO A 195 -2.25 -19.02 0.60
C PRO A 195 -3.37 -17.98 0.82
N ILE A 196 -3.00 -16.68 0.84
CA ILE A 196 -3.98 -15.58 0.90
C ILE A 196 -4.81 -15.47 -0.39
N LEU A 197 -4.19 -15.79 -1.51
CA LEU A 197 -4.75 -15.90 -2.86
C LEU A 197 -4.16 -17.13 -3.55
N SER A 198 -4.86 -17.67 -4.55
CA SER A 198 -4.22 -18.59 -5.48
C SER A 198 -3.05 -17.95 -6.20
N GLN A 199 -2.11 -18.74 -6.67
CA GLN A 199 -0.94 -18.23 -7.39
C GLN A 199 -1.31 -17.36 -8.62
N PRO A 200 -2.27 -17.73 -9.49
CA PRO A 200 -2.69 -16.87 -10.60
C PRO A 200 -3.21 -15.50 -10.16
N GLN A 201 -4.01 -15.44 -9.08
CA GLN A 201 -4.57 -14.19 -8.60
C GLN A 201 -3.52 -13.31 -7.90
N ALA A 202 -2.59 -13.90 -7.16
CA ALA A 202 -1.47 -13.18 -6.57
C ALA A 202 -0.54 -12.59 -7.65
N ILE A 203 -0.27 -13.35 -8.71
CA ILE A 203 0.49 -12.85 -9.88
C ILE A 203 -0.26 -11.72 -10.58
N PHE A 204 -1.58 -11.86 -10.77
CA PHE A 204 -2.41 -10.80 -11.36
C PHE A 204 -2.33 -9.52 -10.54
N LEU A 205 -2.47 -9.61 -9.21
CA LEU A 205 -2.40 -8.47 -8.29
C LEU A 205 -1.05 -7.74 -8.39
N ILE A 206 0.05 -8.48 -8.29
CA ILE A 206 1.41 -7.91 -8.39
C ILE A 206 1.64 -7.27 -9.75
N LYS A 207 1.27 -7.94 -10.85
CA LYS A 207 1.41 -7.39 -12.22
C LYS A 207 0.58 -6.11 -12.39
N THR A 208 -0.63 -6.06 -11.82
CA THR A 208 -1.46 -4.86 -11.86
C THR A 208 -0.81 -3.72 -11.07
N MET A 209 -0.35 -3.98 -9.84
CA MET A 209 0.30 -2.96 -9.00
C MET A 209 1.62 -2.45 -9.59
N ASN A 210 2.34 -3.25 -10.40
CA ASN A 210 3.53 -2.79 -11.14
C ASN A 210 3.21 -1.69 -12.17
N GLN A 211 1.95 -1.55 -12.57
CA GLN A 211 1.48 -0.51 -13.52
C GLN A 211 1.03 0.77 -12.80
N CYS A 212 1.22 0.87 -11.48
CA CYS A 212 0.79 2.02 -10.71
C CYS A 212 1.43 3.31 -11.24
N SER A 213 0.59 4.28 -11.60
CA SER A 213 1.00 5.58 -12.14
C SER A 213 1.14 6.66 -11.08
N THR A 214 0.61 6.45 -9.87
CA THR A 214 0.68 7.41 -8.76
C THR A 214 1.99 7.25 -7.98
N GLY A 215 2.47 8.32 -7.32
CA GLY A 215 3.59 8.27 -6.37
C GLY A 215 4.95 7.92 -6.96
N GLN A 216 5.20 8.24 -8.26
CA GLN A 216 6.49 8.00 -8.90
C GLN A 216 7.66 8.73 -8.23
N ASN A 217 7.35 9.79 -7.47
CA ASN A 217 8.26 10.62 -6.68
C ASN A 217 8.40 10.19 -5.20
N ARG A 218 7.77 9.04 -4.80
CA ARG A 218 7.84 8.48 -3.44
C ARG A 218 8.92 7.39 -3.35
N LEU A 219 8.58 6.22 -2.81
CA LEU A 219 9.54 5.10 -2.67
C LEU A 219 10.27 4.78 -3.97
N LYS A 220 9.54 4.78 -5.09
CA LYS A 220 10.08 4.46 -6.41
C LYS A 220 11.22 5.39 -6.84
N ALA A 221 11.18 6.67 -6.47
CA ALA A 221 12.23 7.63 -6.79
C ALA A 221 13.58 7.29 -6.13
N GLY A 222 13.59 6.42 -5.13
CA GLY A 222 14.79 5.93 -4.48
C GLY A 222 15.48 4.76 -5.18
N PHE A 223 14.88 4.20 -6.24
CA PHE A 223 15.43 3.04 -6.96
C PHE A 223 16.19 3.47 -8.22
N SER A 224 17.23 2.72 -8.58
CA SER A 224 17.88 2.85 -9.89
C SER A 224 16.97 2.21 -10.96
N GLU A 225 16.79 2.91 -12.10
CA GLU A 225 15.80 2.56 -13.14
C GLU A 225 15.98 1.19 -13.81
N THR A 226 17.14 0.58 -13.74
CA THR A 226 17.52 -0.47 -14.71
C THR A 226 17.19 -1.91 -14.32
N ALA A 227 16.68 -2.19 -13.12
CA ALA A 227 16.58 -3.58 -12.68
C ALA A 227 15.39 -3.93 -11.76
N VAL A 228 14.42 -3.04 -11.55
CA VAL A 228 13.47 -3.20 -10.46
C VAL A 228 12.02 -3.10 -10.94
N ALA A 229 11.27 -4.20 -10.78
CA ALA A 229 9.82 -4.12 -10.78
C ALA A 229 9.35 -3.67 -9.39
N PHE A 230 8.45 -2.69 -9.35
CA PHE A 230 7.87 -2.18 -8.10
C PHE A 230 6.36 -2.18 -8.15
N ALA A 231 5.78 -3.21 -7.55
CA ALA A 231 4.33 -3.32 -7.36
C ALA A 231 3.94 -2.49 -6.14
N HIS A 232 3.26 -1.35 -6.33
CA HIS A 232 2.99 -0.46 -5.21
C HIS A 232 1.59 0.18 -5.20
N LYS A 233 1.21 0.75 -4.04
CA LYS A 233 -0.01 1.52 -3.86
C LYS A 233 0.22 2.69 -2.93
N THR A 234 -0.25 3.87 -3.36
CA THR A 234 -0.17 5.11 -2.58
C THR A 234 -1.49 5.45 -1.89
N GLY A 235 -1.39 6.29 -0.85
CA GLY A 235 -2.54 6.92 -0.18
C GLY A 235 -2.22 8.34 0.25
N SER A 236 -3.15 9.29 0.06
CA SER A 236 -2.97 10.70 0.41
C SER A 236 -4.25 11.31 0.91
N SER A 237 -4.16 12.14 1.95
CA SER A 237 -5.30 12.89 2.50
C SER A 237 -5.41 14.31 1.96
N GLY A 238 -4.34 14.83 1.36
CA GLY A 238 -4.17 16.28 1.23
C GLY A 238 -3.87 16.96 2.57
N ILE A 239 -3.90 18.29 2.58
CA ILE A 239 -3.64 19.11 3.77
C ILE A 239 -4.98 19.46 4.43
N ILE A 240 -5.10 19.16 5.73
CA ILE A 240 -6.27 19.43 6.56
C ILE A 240 -5.79 20.24 7.77
N ASN A 241 -6.33 21.45 7.96
CA ASN A 241 -5.93 22.37 9.06
C ASN A 241 -4.40 22.60 9.13
N GLY A 242 -3.75 22.76 7.97
CA GLY A 242 -2.31 23.00 7.88
C GLY A 242 -1.42 21.77 8.07
N ARG A 243 -1.99 20.58 8.23
CA ARG A 243 -1.26 19.33 8.41
C ARG A 243 -1.71 18.26 7.40
N THR A 244 -0.81 17.38 7.02
CA THR A 244 -1.11 16.20 6.20
C THR A 244 -1.49 15.04 7.11
N LEU A 245 -2.75 14.59 7.05
CA LEU A 245 -3.24 13.46 7.85
C LEU A 245 -2.56 12.13 7.42
N ALA A 246 -2.35 11.93 6.13
CA ALA A 246 -1.65 10.75 5.61
C ALA A 246 -0.99 11.04 4.25
N HIS A 247 0.24 10.55 4.11
CA HIS A 247 1.01 10.50 2.87
C HIS A 247 1.78 9.19 2.84
N ASN A 248 1.25 8.20 2.11
CA ASN A 248 1.61 6.80 2.25
C ASN A 248 2.11 6.21 0.93
N ASP A 249 3.03 5.25 1.02
CA ASP A 249 3.40 4.36 -0.08
C ASP A 249 3.78 2.98 0.48
N ILE A 250 3.27 1.92 -0.16
CA ILE A 250 3.56 0.53 0.18
C ILE A 250 3.87 -0.26 -1.08
N GLY A 251 4.73 -1.26 -0.99
CA GLY A 251 4.93 -2.11 -2.17
C GLY A 251 5.91 -3.25 -2.01
N ILE A 252 6.05 -3.98 -3.12
CA ILE A 252 6.96 -5.13 -3.28
C ILE A 252 7.98 -4.77 -4.35
N ILE A 253 9.25 -4.73 -3.97
CA ILE A 253 10.37 -4.57 -4.89
C ILE A 253 10.82 -5.96 -5.32
N GLN A 254 11.00 -6.17 -6.62
CA GLN A 254 11.45 -7.44 -7.19
C GLN A 254 12.70 -7.21 -8.05
N MET A 255 13.77 -7.94 -7.76
CA MET A 255 15.02 -7.93 -8.54
C MET A 255 15.04 -9.08 -9.55
N SER A 256 15.73 -8.90 -10.66
CA SER A 256 15.90 -9.93 -11.69
C SER A 256 16.56 -11.22 -11.16
N GLY A 257 17.33 -11.13 -10.06
CA GLY A 257 17.98 -12.28 -9.40
C GLY A 257 17.09 -13.04 -8.42
N GLY A 258 15.79 -12.67 -8.28
CA GLY A 258 14.85 -13.31 -7.36
C GLY A 258 14.82 -12.71 -5.96
N ASN A 259 15.76 -11.84 -5.60
CA ASN A 259 15.70 -11.08 -4.35
C ASN A 259 14.51 -10.11 -4.37
N TYR A 260 13.85 -9.93 -3.21
CA TYR A 260 12.72 -9.04 -3.07
C TYR A 260 12.69 -8.33 -1.72
N ALA A 261 11.96 -7.23 -1.65
CA ALA A 261 11.65 -6.57 -0.39
C ALA A 261 10.18 -6.14 -0.35
N CYS A 262 9.56 -6.31 0.81
CA CYS A 262 8.28 -5.67 1.12
C CYS A 262 8.55 -4.43 1.94
N ILE A 263 7.98 -3.29 1.52
CA ILE A 263 8.25 -1.98 2.11
C ILE A 263 6.94 -1.27 2.41
N VAL A 264 6.83 -0.72 3.62
CA VAL A 264 5.72 0.12 4.07
C VAL A 264 6.28 1.44 4.58
N SER A 265 5.72 2.54 4.14
CA SER A 265 6.08 3.89 4.53
C SER A 265 4.82 4.74 4.70
N PHE A 266 4.47 5.03 5.95
CA PHE A 266 3.30 5.78 6.36
C PHE A 266 3.71 7.07 7.06
N ILE A 267 3.48 8.23 6.43
CA ILE A 267 3.64 9.54 7.06
C ILE A 267 2.26 10.03 7.48
N SER A 268 2.13 10.46 8.73
CA SER A 268 0.86 10.89 9.32
C SER A 268 1.09 12.11 10.22
N ASP A 269 0.05 12.95 10.30
CA ASP A 269 0.02 14.16 11.14
C ASP A 269 1.27 15.04 10.93
N SER A 270 1.61 15.29 9.68
CA SER A 270 2.84 15.97 9.30
C SER A 270 2.60 17.44 8.95
N GLY A 271 3.45 18.33 9.47
CA GLY A 271 3.57 19.72 9.03
C GLY A 271 4.47 19.93 7.82
N LEU A 272 5.08 18.86 7.29
CA LEU A 272 5.94 18.92 6.11
C LEU A 272 5.14 19.21 4.85
N ASN A 273 5.78 19.89 3.88
CA ASN A 273 5.23 19.99 2.54
C ASN A 273 5.39 18.66 1.76
N GLU A 274 4.70 18.57 0.62
CA GLU A 274 4.70 17.34 -0.19
C GLU A 274 6.10 16.94 -0.67
N ALA A 275 6.93 17.89 -1.06
CA ALA A 275 8.30 17.61 -1.53
C ALA A 275 9.16 16.98 -0.41
N GLN A 276 9.05 17.50 0.81
CA GLN A 276 9.76 16.95 1.97
C GLN A 276 9.28 15.53 2.31
N MET A 277 7.97 15.27 2.26
CA MET A 277 7.42 13.93 2.48
C MET A 277 7.85 12.95 1.38
N ASN A 278 7.85 13.38 0.12
CA ASN A 278 8.37 12.59 -1.00
C ASN A 278 9.87 12.25 -0.81
N GLU A 279 10.67 13.20 -0.31
CA GLU A 279 12.08 12.97 0.01
C GLU A 279 12.24 11.91 1.12
N CYS A 280 11.39 11.92 2.16
CA CYS A 280 11.41 10.88 3.19
C CYS A 280 11.18 9.48 2.60
N HIS A 281 10.17 9.33 1.73
CA HIS A 281 9.91 8.07 1.04
C HIS A 281 11.06 7.67 0.13
N SER A 282 11.55 8.58 -0.69
CA SER A 282 12.65 8.34 -1.65
C SER A 282 13.94 7.90 -0.93
N LYS A 283 14.30 8.54 0.19
CA LYS A 283 15.44 8.12 1.01
C LYS A 283 15.28 6.71 1.57
N LEU A 284 14.09 6.37 2.09
CA LEU A 284 13.80 5.01 2.55
C LEU A 284 13.92 4.02 1.38
N GLY A 285 13.33 4.33 0.22
CA GLY A 285 13.41 3.53 -0.99
C GLY A 285 14.87 3.24 -1.39
N SER A 286 15.71 4.27 -1.41
CA SER A 286 17.13 4.14 -1.75
C SER A 286 17.90 3.26 -0.76
N HIS A 287 17.66 3.42 0.55
CA HIS A 287 18.32 2.60 1.56
C HIS A 287 17.90 1.12 1.47
N VAL A 288 16.59 0.84 1.26
CA VAL A 288 16.09 -0.52 1.09
C VAL A 288 16.65 -1.15 -0.20
N TYR A 289 16.67 -0.39 -1.29
CA TYR A 289 17.25 -0.84 -2.56
C TYR A 289 18.72 -1.23 -2.42
N ASN A 290 19.53 -0.39 -1.74
CA ASN A 290 20.94 -0.67 -1.50
C ASN A 290 21.13 -1.91 -0.61
N ALA A 291 20.29 -2.08 0.42
CA ALA A 291 20.33 -3.26 1.29
C ALA A 291 19.94 -4.53 0.51
N LEU A 292 18.98 -4.43 -0.42
CA LEU A 292 18.51 -5.53 -1.26
C LEU A 292 19.60 -5.98 -2.25
N ILE A 293 20.34 -5.04 -2.87
CA ILE A 293 21.48 -5.36 -3.74
C ILE A 293 22.61 -6.03 -2.96
N ALA A 294 22.84 -5.62 -1.72
CA ALA A 294 23.88 -6.19 -0.88
C ALA A 294 23.51 -7.54 -0.24
N SER A 295 22.26 -7.96 -0.42
CA SER A 295 21.79 -9.26 0.06
C SER A 295 22.30 -10.39 -0.85
N PRO A 296 22.87 -11.47 -0.29
CA PRO A 296 23.43 -12.58 -1.08
C PRO A 296 22.36 -13.35 -1.85
#